data_9fc3a45a7f1d5cd14117c7dc59ea26c0
#
_entry.id   9fc3a45a7f1d5cd14117c7dc59ea26c0
#
_cell.length_a   1.000
_cell.length_b   1.000
_cell.length_c   1.000
_cell.angle_alpha   90.00
_cell.angle_beta   90.00
_cell.angle_gamma   90.00
#
_symmetry.space_group_name_H-M   'P 1'
#
loop_
_entity.id
_entity.type
_entity.pdbx_description
1 polymer ?
#
loop_
_entity_poly.entity_id
_entity_poly.type
_entity_poly.pdbx_seq_one_letter_code
_entity_poly.pdbx_strand_id
1 'polypeptide(L)'
;MFALFEDAGKFLTGRVLSEAESSAQIELETGKRVKAKTAHILIRFDKPQPAVLLAAAQALAADIELDLAWEFAPEDDFGFADLARDYFSEQATLEQQTAMLLALFEAPHYFRRAGKARFKKASADILAQALAAIEKKKLVQAQIDQWTQALSAGECPAPVREQLYKILFRPDKNAPEYKAVVEAAKATHTAPLTLLKNAGAITSAYQFHWQRFLFDNFPRGTGFASLSAPPITTDLPLATVRAFSVDDSATTEIDDALSVQGLGSGT
;
A
#
# COMPACT_ATOMS: atom_id res chain seq x y z
N MET A 1 -18.60 -40.83 -6.95
CA MET A 1 -18.62 -39.50 -7.62
C MET A 1 -18.00 -38.47 -6.68
N PHE A 2 -17.13 -37.63 -7.18
CA PHE A 2 -16.50 -36.51 -6.49
C PHE A 2 -16.96 -35.19 -7.09
N ALA A 3 -16.78 -34.11 -6.36
CA ALA A 3 -17.08 -32.76 -6.86
C ALA A 3 -15.95 -31.79 -6.48
N LEU A 4 -15.66 -30.87 -7.40
CA LEU A 4 -14.92 -29.64 -7.14
C LEU A 4 -15.93 -28.51 -7.04
N PHE A 5 -15.86 -27.76 -5.95
CA PHE A 5 -16.80 -26.67 -5.66
C PHE A 5 -16.11 -25.49 -5.02
N GLU A 6 -16.75 -24.34 -5.09
CA GLU A 6 -16.28 -23.09 -4.45
C GLU A 6 -16.99 -22.88 -3.11
N ASP A 7 -16.21 -22.69 -2.04
CA ASP A 7 -16.70 -22.30 -0.72
C ASP A 7 -15.85 -21.14 -0.15
N ALA A 8 -16.51 -20.03 0.17
CA ALA A 8 -15.88 -18.84 0.71
C ALA A 8 -14.62 -18.36 -0.08
N GLY A 9 -14.67 -18.44 -1.41
CA GLY A 9 -13.57 -18.05 -2.30
C GLY A 9 -12.40 -19.04 -2.37
N LYS A 10 -12.60 -20.27 -1.90
CA LYS A 10 -11.63 -21.37 -2.03
C LYS A 10 -12.23 -22.51 -2.84
N PHE A 11 -11.39 -23.15 -3.63
CA PHE A 11 -11.75 -24.39 -4.31
C PHE A 11 -11.49 -25.57 -3.38
N LEU A 12 -12.54 -26.35 -3.16
CA LEU A 12 -12.52 -27.55 -2.36
C LEU A 12 -12.97 -28.73 -3.19
N THR A 13 -12.43 -29.88 -2.91
CA THR A 13 -12.84 -31.14 -3.50
C THR A 13 -13.30 -32.13 -2.44
N GLY A 14 -14.23 -32.98 -2.79
CA GLY A 14 -14.71 -34.00 -1.86
C GLY A 14 -15.63 -35.02 -2.50
N ARG A 15 -16.00 -36.03 -1.72
CA ARG A 15 -16.93 -37.09 -2.10
C ARG A 15 -18.36 -36.59 -1.92
N VAL A 16 -19.18 -36.69 -2.96
CA VAL A 16 -20.61 -36.39 -2.87
C VAL A 16 -21.31 -37.54 -2.16
N LEU A 17 -21.90 -37.24 -0.99
CA LEU A 17 -22.66 -38.20 -0.18
C LEU A 17 -24.14 -38.22 -0.58
N SER A 18 -24.71 -37.05 -0.78
CA SER A 18 -26.09 -36.90 -1.27
C SER A 18 -26.24 -35.60 -2.04
N GLU A 19 -27.14 -35.56 -2.99
CA GLU A 19 -27.44 -34.39 -3.81
C GLU A 19 -28.95 -34.18 -3.85
N ALA A 20 -29.37 -32.92 -3.68
CA ALA A 20 -30.73 -32.42 -3.83
C ALA A 20 -30.72 -31.31 -4.88
N GLU A 21 -31.90 -30.84 -5.35
CA GLU A 21 -31.98 -29.80 -6.37
C GLU A 21 -31.15 -28.55 -6.09
N SER A 22 -31.10 -28.08 -4.82
CA SER A 22 -30.45 -26.82 -4.48
C SER A 22 -29.11 -26.96 -3.76
N SER A 23 -28.78 -28.17 -3.26
CA SER A 23 -27.56 -28.39 -2.48
C SER A 23 -27.09 -29.84 -2.47
N ALA A 24 -25.79 -30.04 -2.30
CA ALA A 24 -25.18 -31.35 -2.11
C ALA A 24 -24.44 -31.41 -0.77
N GLN A 25 -24.44 -32.58 -0.17
CA GLN A 25 -23.63 -32.88 1.01
C GLN A 25 -22.33 -33.54 0.53
N ILE A 26 -21.22 -32.89 0.83
CA ILE A 26 -19.89 -33.27 0.36
C ILE A 26 -18.99 -33.56 1.56
N GLU A 27 -18.34 -34.70 1.55
CA GLU A 27 -17.34 -35.07 2.54
C GLU A 27 -15.95 -34.74 1.99
N LEU A 28 -15.26 -33.85 2.72
CA LEU A 28 -13.89 -33.47 2.38
C LEU A 28 -12.92 -34.58 2.78
N GLU A 29 -11.70 -34.53 2.26
CA GLU A 29 -10.63 -35.48 2.58
C GLU A 29 -10.32 -35.53 4.09
N THR A 30 -10.54 -34.45 4.83
CA THR A 30 -10.41 -34.38 6.28
C THR A 30 -11.53 -35.10 7.04
N GLY A 31 -12.51 -35.69 6.37
CA GLY A 31 -13.73 -36.26 6.97
C GLY A 31 -14.80 -35.25 7.33
N LYS A 32 -14.53 -33.94 7.19
CA LYS A 32 -15.53 -32.89 7.46
C LYS A 32 -16.61 -32.90 6.37
N ARG A 33 -17.89 -32.83 6.80
CA ARG A 33 -19.02 -32.71 5.88
C ARG A 33 -19.40 -31.26 5.69
N VAL A 34 -19.55 -30.86 4.44
CA VAL A 34 -19.91 -29.50 4.02
C VAL A 34 -21.16 -29.57 3.17
N LYS A 35 -22.08 -28.64 3.38
CA LYS A 35 -23.26 -28.46 2.52
C LYS A 35 -22.92 -27.38 1.48
N ALA A 36 -22.70 -27.80 0.24
CA ALA A 36 -22.47 -26.90 -0.89
C ALA A 36 -23.78 -26.66 -1.66
N LYS A 37 -24.00 -25.43 -2.12
CA LYS A 37 -25.09 -25.15 -3.07
C LYS A 37 -24.74 -25.82 -4.40
N THR A 38 -25.73 -26.46 -5.05
CA THR A 38 -25.53 -27.08 -6.38
C THR A 38 -24.92 -26.12 -7.38
N ALA A 39 -25.28 -24.84 -7.29
CA ALA A 39 -24.74 -23.77 -8.10
C ALA A 39 -23.23 -23.49 -7.89
N HIS A 40 -22.64 -23.92 -6.80
CA HIS A 40 -21.21 -23.74 -6.51
C HIS A 40 -20.39 -24.97 -6.90
N ILE A 41 -21.02 -26.05 -7.33
CA ILE A 41 -20.35 -27.23 -7.84
C ILE A 41 -19.94 -26.93 -9.29
N LEU A 42 -18.64 -26.91 -9.54
CA LEU A 42 -18.06 -26.49 -10.80
C LEU A 42 -17.76 -27.68 -11.71
N ILE A 43 -17.25 -28.76 -11.11
CA ILE A 43 -16.90 -29.98 -11.84
C ILE A 43 -17.36 -31.21 -11.02
N ARG A 44 -17.92 -32.22 -11.70
CA ARG A 44 -18.21 -33.54 -11.16
C ARG A 44 -17.35 -34.56 -11.85
N PHE A 45 -16.79 -35.52 -11.10
CA PHE A 45 -15.87 -36.52 -11.64
C PHE A 45 -15.88 -37.80 -10.81
N ASP A 46 -15.39 -38.90 -11.38
CA ASP A 46 -15.25 -40.18 -10.69
C ASP A 46 -13.80 -40.55 -10.45
N LYS A 47 -12.91 -40.10 -11.32
CA LYS A 47 -11.45 -40.27 -11.23
C LYS A 47 -10.76 -39.02 -11.76
N PRO A 48 -9.54 -38.71 -11.28
CA PRO A 48 -8.76 -39.37 -10.21
C PRO A 48 -9.29 -39.06 -8.80
N GLN A 49 -8.55 -39.45 -7.76
CA GLN A 49 -8.87 -39.02 -6.37
C GLN A 49 -8.76 -37.48 -6.26
N PRO A 50 -9.58 -36.84 -5.40
CA PRO A 50 -9.64 -35.38 -5.28
C PRO A 50 -8.30 -34.67 -5.06
N ALA A 51 -7.47 -35.18 -4.16
CA ALA A 51 -6.15 -34.60 -3.89
C ALA A 51 -5.21 -34.71 -5.10
N VAL A 52 -5.29 -35.84 -5.83
CA VAL A 52 -4.48 -36.04 -7.05
C VAL A 52 -4.87 -35.07 -8.14
N LEU A 53 -6.18 -34.87 -8.33
CA LEU A 53 -6.70 -33.89 -9.30
C LEU A 53 -6.20 -32.48 -8.98
N LEU A 54 -6.36 -32.04 -7.71
CA LEU A 54 -5.94 -30.70 -7.32
C LEU A 54 -4.43 -30.49 -7.46
N ALA A 55 -3.62 -31.44 -7.03
CA ALA A 55 -2.16 -31.34 -7.14
C ALA A 55 -1.71 -31.28 -8.62
N ALA A 56 -2.26 -32.14 -9.47
CA ALA A 56 -1.98 -32.12 -10.91
C ALA A 56 -2.45 -30.80 -11.56
N ALA A 57 -3.65 -30.34 -11.23
CA ALA A 57 -4.19 -29.10 -11.75
C ALA A 57 -3.40 -27.88 -11.28
N GLN A 58 -2.93 -27.82 -10.03
CA GLN A 58 -2.08 -26.74 -9.52
C GLN A 58 -0.73 -26.69 -10.24
N ALA A 59 -0.10 -27.84 -10.48
CA ALA A 59 1.13 -27.90 -11.24
C ALA A 59 0.93 -27.40 -12.68
N LEU A 60 -0.11 -27.84 -13.37
CA LEU A 60 -0.43 -27.37 -14.72
C LEU A 60 -0.82 -25.90 -14.76
N ALA A 61 -1.53 -25.40 -13.74
CA ALA A 61 -1.94 -24.01 -13.67
C ALA A 61 -0.74 -23.04 -13.58
N ALA A 62 0.34 -23.45 -12.93
CA ALA A 62 1.57 -22.68 -12.85
C ALA A 62 2.28 -22.50 -14.21
N ASP A 63 2.04 -23.42 -15.15
CA ASP A 63 2.64 -23.41 -16.49
C ASP A 63 1.74 -22.74 -17.54
N ILE A 64 0.53 -22.31 -17.18
CA ILE A 64 -0.37 -21.59 -18.08
C ILE A 64 0.17 -20.18 -18.34
N GLU A 65 0.47 -19.88 -19.59
CA GLU A 65 0.84 -18.54 -20.06
C GLU A 65 -0.42 -17.66 -20.13
N LEU A 66 -0.60 -16.76 -19.14
CA LEU A 66 -1.80 -15.94 -19.01
C LEU A 66 -2.03 -15.00 -20.19
N ASP A 67 -0.95 -14.46 -20.80
CA ASP A 67 -1.05 -13.61 -21.99
C ASP A 67 -1.63 -14.39 -23.16
N LEU A 68 -1.13 -15.60 -23.40
CA LEU A 68 -1.63 -16.48 -24.44
C LEU A 68 -3.07 -16.92 -24.17
N ALA A 69 -3.39 -17.28 -22.92
CA ALA A 69 -4.77 -17.61 -22.54
C ALA A 69 -5.73 -16.43 -22.74
N TRP A 70 -5.27 -15.20 -22.50
CA TRP A 70 -6.03 -13.99 -22.74
C TRP A 70 -6.27 -13.73 -24.24
N GLU A 71 -5.29 -14.00 -25.09
CA GLU A 71 -5.43 -13.90 -26.55
C GLU A 71 -6.48 -14.88 -27.09
N PHE A 72 -6.47 -16.13 -26.64
CA PHE A 72 -7.45 -17.15 -27.02
C PHE A 72 -8.85 -16.89 -26.46
N ALA A 73 -8.97 -16.18 -25.34
CA ALA A 73 -10.25 -15.96 -24.69
C ALA A 73 -11.19 -15.11 -25.58
N PRO A 74 -12.46 -15.49 -25.72
CA PRO A 74 -13.46 -14.70 -26.47
C PRO A 74 -13.77 -13.37 -25.76
N GLU A 75 -14.33 -12.41 -26.51
CA GLU A 75 -14.76 -11.11 -25.96
C GLU A 75 -16.01 -11.25 -25.09
N ASP A 76 -16.87 -12.22 -25.36
CA ASP A 76 -18.05 -12.50 -24.56
C ASP A 76 -17.72 -13.33 -23.32
N ASP A 77 -18.71 -13.54 -22.45
CA ASP A 77 -18.58 -14.40 -21.30
C ASP A 77 -18.37 -15.86 -21.70
N PHE A 78 -17.33 -16.50 -21.16
CA PHE A 78 -16.96 -17.88 -21.49
C PHE A 78 -16.83 -18.76 -20.24
N GLY A 79 -16.90 -20.07 -20.43
CA GLY A 79 -16.64 -21.07 -19.41
C GLY A 79 -15.14 -21.44 -19.35
N PHE A 80 -14.63 -21.82 -18.19
CA PHE A 80 -13.24 -22.30 -18.07
C PHE A 80 -12.95 -23.53 -18.93
N ALA A 81 -13.94 -24.43 -19.10
CA ALA A 81 -13.78 -25.63 -19.90
C ALA A 81 -13.71 -25.32 -21.41
N ASP A 82 -14.37 -24.24 -21.86
CA ASP A 82 -14.32 -23.79 -23.25
C ASP A 82 -12.91 -23.25 -23.53
N LEU A 83 -12.41 -22.35 -22.70
CA LEU A 83 -11.06 -21.82 -22.85
C LEU A 83 -9.98 -22.90 -22.69
N ALA A 84 -10.18 -23.90 -21.82
CA ALA A 84 -9.24 -25.01 -21.71
C ALA A 84 -9.14 -25.82 -23.02
N ARG A 85 -10.24 -25.98 -23.74
CA ARG A 85 -10.25 -26.63 -25.08
C ARG A 85 -9.49 -25.79 -26.11
N ASP A 86 -9.71 -24.48 -26.10
CA ASP A 86 -9.05 -23.60 -27.07
C ASP A 86 -7.54 -23.50 -26.79
N TYR A 87 -7.14 -23.53 -25.51
CA TYR A 87 -5.73 -23.38 -25.08
C TYR A 87 -4.94 -24.69 -25.20
N PHE A 88 -5.46 -25.81 -24.71
CA PHE A 88 -4.72 -27.09 -24.69
C PHE A 88 -5.03 -27.95 -25.93
N SER A 89 -6.30 -28.38 -26.09
CA SER A 89 -6.79 -29.15 -27.21
C SER A 89 -8.31 -29.36 -27.09
N GLU A 90 -8.97 -29.74 -28.18
CA GLU A 90 -10.42 -30.08 -28.18
C GLU A 90 -10.82 -31.12 -27.12
N GLN A 91 -9.88 -32.01 -26.73
CA GLN A 91 -10.08 -33.05 -25.74
C GLN A 91 -9.33 -32.69 -24.44
N ALA A 92 -9.44 -31.44 -23.97
CA ALA A 92 -8.82 -31.04 -22.72
C ALA A 92 -9.20 -31.98 -21.56
N THR A 93 -8.19 -32.51 -20.87
CA THR A 93 -8.40 -33.44 -19.77
C THR A 93 -9.04 -32.76 -18.56
N LEU A 94 -9.52 -33.54 -17.60
CA LEU A 94 -10.09 -32.99 -16.37
C LEU A 94 -9.09 -32.13 -15.58
N GLU A 95 -7.83 -32.56 -15.54
CA GLU A 95 -6.71 -31.84 -14.91
C GLU A 95 -6.47 -30.51 -15.63
N GLN A 96 -6.48 -30.48 -16.96
CA GLN A 96 -6.31 -29.26 -17.76
C GLN A 96 -7.48 -28.30 -17.59
N GLN A 97 -8.72 -28.79 -17.58
CA GLN A 97 -9.90 -27.95 -17.30
C GLN A 97 -9.86 -27.37 -15.88
N THR A 98 -9.45 -28.19 -14.90
CA THR A 98 -9.30 -27.72 -13.51
C THR A 98 -8.16 -26.72 -13.40
N ALA A 99 -7.04 -26.94 -14.07
CA ALA A 99 -5.91 -26.00 -14.12
C ALA A 99 -6.32 -24.65 -14.71
N MET A 100 -7.05 -24.65 -15.82
CA MET A 100 -7.58 -23.43 -16.42
C MET A 100 -8.50 -22.69 -15.44
N LEU A 101 -9.40 -23.38 -14.76
CA LEU A 101 -10.26 -22.79 -13.74
C LEU A 101 -9.46 -22.10 -12.64
N LEU A 102 -8.40 -22.74 -12.13
CA LEU A 102 -7.54 -22.16 -11.10
C LEU A 102 -6.79 -20.93 -11.61
N ALA A 103 -6.18 -21.02 -12.79
CA ALA A 103 -5.44 -19.92 -13.40
C ALA A 103 -6.32 -18.69 -13.66
N LEU A 104 -7.53 -18.88 -14.20
CA LEU A 104 -8.49 -17.80 -14.43
C LEU A 104 -8.92 -17.11 -13.12
N PHE A 105 -9.08 -17.91 -12.06
CA PHE A 105 -9.49 -17.40 -10.77
C PHE A 105 -8.40 -16.60 -10.07
N GLU A 106 -7.14 -17.04 -10.18
CA GLU A 106 -5.97 -16.40 -9.58
C GLU A 106 -5.49 -15.15 -10.34
N ALA A 107 -5.97 -14.95 -11.57
CA ALA A 107 -5.60 -13.83 -12.43
C ALA A 107 -6.75 -12.83 -12.70
N PRO A 108 -7.32 -12.17 -11.66
CA PRO A 108 -8.47 -11.28 -11.83
C PRO A 108 -8.18 -10.03 -12.66
N HIS A 109 -6.92 -9.73 -12.91
CA HIS A 109 -6.46 -8.65 -13.78
C HIS A 109 -6.52 -9.02 -15.26
N TYR A 110 -6.44 -10.32 -15.60
CA TYR A 110 -6.69 -10.83 -16.96
C TYR A 110 -8.16 -11.16 -17.17
N PHE A 111 -8.80 -11.80 -16.18
CA PHE A 111 -10.13 -12.37 -16.31
C PHE A 111 -11.03 -11.99 -15.14
N ARG A 112 -12.11 -11.31 -15.44
CA ARG A 112 -13.12 -10.94 -14.44
C ARG A 112 -14.15 -12.06 -14.32
N ARG A 113 -14.62 -12.31 -13.11
CA ARG A 113 -15.71 -13.25 -12.86
C ARG A 113 -17.03 -12.67 -13.39
N ALA A 114 -17.68 -13.41 -14.26
CA ALA A 114 -18.97 -13.06 -14.89
C ALA A 114 -20.14 -13.90 -14.37
N GLY A 115 -19.92 -14.68 -13.31
CA GLY A 115 -20.92 -15.57 -12.70
C GLY A 115 -20.35 -16.95 -12.40
N LYS A 116 -21.21 -17.94 -12.30
CA LYS A 116 -20.90 -19.32 -11.91
C LYS A 116 -19.91 -19.99 -12.89
N ALA A 117 -18.63 -20.01 -12.53
CA ALA A 117 -17.56 -20.55 -13.37
C ALA A 117 -17.49 -19.93 -14.78
N ARG A 118 -18.03 -18.74 -14.94
CA ARG A 118 -17.91 -17.95 -16.16
C ARG A 118 -16.99 -16.77 -15.93
N PHE A 119 -16.26 -16.44 -16.96
CA PHE A 119 -15.25 -15.39 -16.94
C PHE A 119 -15.44 -14.49 -18.16
N LYS A 120 -14.91 -13.29 -18.06
CA LYS A 120 -14.81 -12.33 -19.15
C LYS A 120 -13.41 -11.74 -19.16
N LYS A 121 -12.77 -11.70 -20.32
CA LYS A 121 -11.43 -11.11 -20.40
C LYS A 121 -11.47 -9.60 -20.14
N ALA A 122 -10.43 -9.08 -19.54
CA ALA A 122 -10.24 -7.64 -19.40
C ALA A 122 -9.91 -7.04 -20.77
N SER A 123 -10.34 -5.80 -21.03
CA SER A 123 -9.88 -5.09 -22.22
C SER A 123 -8.37 -4.84 -22.16
N ALA A 124 -7.72 -4.72 -23.33
CA ALA A 124 -6.28 -4.51 -23.44
C ALA A 124 -5.79 -3.31 -22.62
N ASP A 125 -6.53 -2.20 -22.60
CA ASP A 125 -6.18 -1.02 -21.83
C ASP A 125 -6.20 -1.26 -20.32
N ILE A 126 -7.22 -1.98 -19.83
CA ILE A 126 -7.35 -2.32 -18.41
C ILE A 126 -6.24 -3.30 -18.01
N LEU A 127 -5.96 -4.29 -18.85
CA LEU A 127 -4.87 -5.24 -18.60
C LEU A 127 -3.52 -4.54 -18.54
N ALA A 128 -3.20 -3.69 -19.52
CA ALA A 128 -1.96 -2.93 -19.55
C ALA A 128 -1.78 -2.06 -18.28
N GLN A 129 -2.84 -1.36 -17.86
CA GLN A 129 -2.81 -0.57 -16.62
C GLN A 129 -2.59 -1.44 -15.37
N ALA A 130 -3.25 -2.60 -15.31
CA ALA A 130 -3.11 -3.51 -14.19
C ALA A 130 -1.70 -4.11 -14.10
N LEU A 131 -1.13 -4.54 -15.23
CA LEU A 131 0.23 -5.06 -15.30
C LEU A 131 1.27 -3.99 -14.92
N ALA A 132 1.11 -2.76 -15.42
CA ALA A 132 1.97 -1.65 -15.04
C ALA A 132 1.90 -1.33 -13.53
N ALA A 133 0.71 -1.41 -12.93
CA ALA A 133 0.52 -1.21 -11.50
C ALA A 133 1.17 -2.34 -10.66
N ILE A 134 1.07 -3.59 -11.13
CA ILE A 134 1.73 -4.75 -10.50
C ILE A 134 3.24 -4.59 -10.55
N GLU A 135 3.79 -4.23 -11.71
CA GLU A 135 5.23 -4.03 -11.89
C GLU A 135 5.75 -2.89 -11.01
N LYS A 136 5.04 -1.75 -11.01
CA LYS A 136 5.36 -0.64 -10.10
C LYS A 136 5.39 -1.08 -8.64
N LYS A 137 4.41 -1.90 -8.22
CA LYS A 137 4.35 -2.43 -6.85
C LYS A 137 5.55 -3.34 -6.53
N LYS A 138 5.97 -4.18 -7.48
CA LYS A 138 7.15 -5.04 -7.35
C LYS A 138 8.43 -4.20 -7.19
N LEU A 139 8.59 -3.17 -8.01
CA LEU A 139 9.74 -2.27 -7.92
C LEU A 139 9.81 -1.54 -6.57
N VAL A 140 8.65 -1.03 -6.09
CA VAL A 140 8.57 -0.40 -4.76
C VAL A 140 8.91 -1.39 -3.66
N GLN A 141 8.43 -2.64 -3.73
CA GLN A 141 8.77 -3.66 -2.73
C GLN A 141 10.25 -4.00 -2.75
N ALA A 142 10.84 -4.20 -3.92
CA ALA A 142 12.28 -4.44 -4.06
C ALA A 142 13.12 -3.29 -3.46
N GLN A 143 12.66 -2.05 -3.62
CA GLN A 143 13.30 -0.88 -3.02
C GLN A 143 13.19 -0.89 -1.48
N ILE A 144 12.01 -1.26 -0.94
CA ILE A 144 11.82 -1.43 0.52
C ILE A 144 12.78 -2.49 1.05
N ASP A 145 12.86 -3.64 0.38
CA ASP A 145 13.73 -4.76 0.79
C ASP A 145 15.20 -4.35 0.79
N GLN A 146 15.65 -3.63 -0.24
CA GLN A 146 17.00 -3.09 -0.34
C GLN A 146 17.31 -2.13 0.82
N TRP A 147 16.42 -1.19 1.11
CA TRP A 147 16.61 -0.26 2.23
C TRP A 147 16.55 -0.94 3.59
N THR A 148 15.70 -1.96 3.73
CA THR A 148 15.62 -2.80 4.93
C THR A 148 16.95 -3.50 5.19
N GLN A 149 17.58 -4.06 4.17
CA GLN A 149 18.89 -4.70 4.27
C GLN A 149 19.99 -3.70 4.65
N ALA A 150 20.03 -2.53 4.00
CA ALA A 150 21.02 -1.49 4.30
C ALA A 150 20.89 -1.01 5.77
N LEU A 151 19.67 -0.71 6.23
CA LEU A 151 19.42 -0.30 7.61
C LEU A 151 19.81 -1.39 8.61
N SER A 152 19.54 -2.65 8.31
CA SER A 152 19.92 -3.79 9.16
C SER A 152 21.43 -3.99 9.21
N ALA A 153 22.14 -3.61 8.16
CA ALA A 153 23.60 -3.62 8.09
C ALA A 153 24.26 -2.39 8.76
N GLY A 154 23.47 -1.42 9.23
CA GLY A 154 23.96 -0.21 9.87
C GLY A 154 24.22 0.97 8.93
N GLU A 155 23.66 0.92 7.71
CA GLU A 155 23.74 1.99 6.72
C GLU A 155 22.37 2.64 6.51
N CYS A 156 22.29 3.98 6.61
CA CYS A 156 21.06 4.71 6.35
C CYS A 156 21.01 5.22 4.91
N PRO A 157 20.09 4.68 4.06
CA PRO A 157 19.90 5.18 2.71
C PRO A 157 19.47 6.65 2.69
N ALA A 158 19.93 7.40 1.68
CA ALA A 158 19.65 8.84 1.56
C ALA A 158 18.13 9.17 1.62
N PRO A 159 17.23 8.48 0.90
CA PRO A 159 15.80 8.76 0.98
C PRO A 159 15.21 8.57 2.40
N VAL A 160 15.69 7.57 3.15
CA VAL A 160 15.27 7.36 4.54
C VAL A 160 15.79 8.49 5.43
N ARG A 161 17.03 8.92 5.23
CA ARG A 161 17.65 10.01 5.99
C ARG A 161 16.92 11.34 5.75
N GLU A 162 16.55 11.65 4.54
CA GLU A 162 15.79 12.85 4.17
C GLU A 162 14.40 12.90 4.83
N GLN A 163 13.76 11.75 5.03
CA GLN A 163 12.45 11.64 5.66
C GLN A 163 12.52 11.35 7.18
N LEU A 164 13.70 11.40 7.79
CA LEU A 164 13.97 10.98 9.18
C LEU A 164 12.92 11.49 10.17
N TYR A 165 12.71 12.80 10.20
CA TYR A 165 11.80 13.44 11.18
C TYR A 165 10.34 13.13 10.89
N LYS A 166 9.97 12.98 9.61
CA LYS A 166 8.64 12.56 9.21
C LYS A 166 8.38 11.13 9.64
N ILE A 167 9.34 10.22 9.40
CA ILE A 167 9.26 8.81 9.80
C ILE A 167 9.07 8.68 11.31
N LEU A 168 9.79 9.46 12.10
CA LEU A 168 9.78 9.34 13.56
C LEU A 168 8.59 10.05 14.23
N PHE A 169 8.10 11.17 13.69
CA PHE A 169 7.15 12.05 14.40
C PHE A 169 5.81 12.26 13.70
N ARG A 170 5.75 12.12 12.38
CA ARG A 170 4.51 12.25 11.59
C ARG A 170 4.47 11.21 10.46
N PRO A 171 4.53 9.89 10.78
CA PRO A 171 4.74 8.87 9.77
C PRO A 171 3.55 8.73 8.83
N ASP A 172 3.86 8.69 7.54
CA ASP A 172 3.01 8.08 6.55
C ASP A 172 3.31 6.57 6.51
N LYS A 173 2.39 5.77 7.05
CA LYS A 173 2.54 4.31 7.13
C LYS A 173 2.58 3.61 5.77
N ASN A 174 2.18 4.30 4.70
CA ASN A 174 2.22 3.78 3.34
C ASN A 174 3.53 4.10 2.62
N ALA A 175 4.30 5.08 3.12
CA ALA A 175 5.57 5.47 2.52
C ALA A 175 6.59 4.32 2.55
N PRO A 176 7.31 4.07 1.45
CA PRO A 176 8.33 3.02 1.36
C PRO A 176 9.42 3.16 2.41
N GLU A 177 9.87 4.39 2.67
CA GLU A 177 10.91 4.71 3.66
C GLU A 177 10.49 4.32 5.07
N TYR A 178 9.23 4.60 5.45
CA TYR A 178 8.68 4.18 6.74
C TYR A 178 8.60 2.66 6.85
N LYS A 179 8.13 1.97 5.80
CA LYS A 179 8.04 0.49 5.78
C LYS A 179 9.41 -0.14 5.96
N ALA A 180 10.42 0.34 5.23
CA ALA A 180 11.78 -0.16 5.35
C ALA A 180 12.33 -0.02 6.79
N VAL A 181 12.10 1.11 7.44
CA VAL A 181 12.52 1.31 8.84
C VAL A 181 11.79 0.37 9.78
N VAL A 182 10.48 0.17 9.61
CA VAL A 182 9.69 -0.74 10.46
C VAL A 182 10.11 -2.20 10.25
N GLU A 183 10.36 -2.62 9.02
CA GLU A 183 10.79 -3.99 8.70
C GLU A 183 12.21 -4.26 9.25
N ALA A 184 13.15 -3.33 9.06
CA ALA A 184 14.49 -3.43 9.61
C ALA A 184 14.49 -3.44 11.15
N ALA A 185 13.66 -2.60 11.78
CA ALA A 185 13.49 -2.57 13.23
C ALA A 185 12.97 -3.90 13.79
N LYS A 186 12.03 -4.54 13.08
CA LYS A 186 11.54 -5.88 13.42
C LYS A 186 12.62 -6.94 13.23
N ALA A 187 13.32 -6.94 12.10
CA ALA A 187 14.36 -7.91 11.77
C ALA A 187 15.53 -7.86 12.76
N THR A 188 15.90 -6.67 13.22
CA THR A 188 17.01 -6.45 14.17
C THR A 188 16.57 -6.43 15.63
N HIS A 189 15.28 -6.58 15.94
CA HIS A 189 14.70 -6.43 17.28
C HIS A 189 15.09 -5.12 17.97
N THR A 190 15.21 -4.04 17.20
CA THR A 190 15.69 -2.74 17.66
C THR A 190 14.59 -1.67 17.48
N ALA A 191 14.47 -0.73 18.42
CA ALA A 191 13.52 0.38 18.25
C ALA A 191 13.94 1.27 17.05
N PRO A 192 12.98 1.83 16.26
CA PRO A 192 13.28 2.63 15.08
C PRO A 192 14.27 3.77 15.30
N LEU A 193 14.16 4.48 16.42
CA LEU A 193 15.09 5.57 16.78
C LEU A 193 16.52 5.04 16.98
N THR A 194 16.66 3.93 17.69
CA THR A 194 17.95 3.30 17.93
C THR A 194 18.57 2.74 16.65
N LEU A 195 17.74 2.10 15.81
CA LEU A 195 18.14 1.62 14.49
C LEU A 195 18.72 2.77 13.64
N LEU A 196 17.98 3.86 13.50
CA LEU A 196 18.39 5.03 12.71
C LEU A 196 19.64 5.73 13.28
N LYS A 197 19.79 5.76 14.61
CA LYS A 197 21.02 6.24 15.25
C LYS A 197 22.21 5.34 14.91
N ASN A 198 22.05 4.03 15.02
CA ASN A 198 23.10 3.06 14.71
C ASN A 198 23.49 3.07 13.23
N ALA A 199 22.52 3.32 12.34
CA ALA A 199 22.74 3.49 10.90
C ALA A 199 23.32 4.87 10.52
N GLY A 200 23.70 5.71 11.49
CA GLY A 200 24.36 7.00 11.25
C GLY A 200 23.43 8.09 10.70
N ALA A 201 22.09 7.91 10.79
CA ALA A 201 21.13 8.94 10.41
C ALA A 201 21.10 10.12 11.42
N ILE A 202 21.46 9.87 12.67
CA ILE A 202 21.47 10.84 13.75
C ILE A 202 22.90 11.00 14.23
N THR A 203 23.49 12.15 13.95
CA THR A 203 24.91 12.45 14.25
C THR A 203 25.15 12.91 15.67
N SER A 204 24.23 13.68 16.26
CA SER A 204 24.30 14.13 17.64
C SER A 204 22.91 14.37 18.22
N ALA A 205 22.77 14.25 19.54
CA ALA A 205 21.54 14.54 20.26
C ALA A 205 21.11 16.01 20.08
N TYR A 206 22.07 16.95 20.16
CA TYR A 206 21.80 18.37 19.94
C TYR A 206 21.18 18.63 18.57
N GLN A 207 21.82 18.15 17.51
CA GLN A 207 21.34 18.34 16.15
C GLN A 207 19.98 17.67 15.93
N PHE A 208 19.75 16.49 16.52
CA PHE A 208 18.48 15.81 16.46
C PHE A 208 17.34 16.64 17.08
N HIS A 209 17.54 17.19 18.28
CA HIS A 209 16.51 18.00 18.94
C HIS A 209 16.29 19.34 18.24
N TRP A 210 17.37 19.97 17.75
CA TRP A 210 17.28 21.19 16.97
C TRP A 210 16.47 20.99 15.67
N GLN A 211 16.79 19.98 14.91
CA GLN A 211 16.06 19.67 13.66
C GLN A 211 14.62 19.24 13.93
N ARG A 212 14.36 18.55 15.05
CA ARG A 212 12.99 18.26 15.47
C ARG A 212 12.21 19.53 15.77
N PHE A 213 12.81 20.46 16.48
CA PHE A 213 12.18 21.76 16.75
C PHE A 213 11.85 22.50 15.45
N LEU A 214 12.77 22.54 14.51
CA LEU A 214 12.54 23.13 13.20
C LEU A 214 11.40 22.42 12.43
N PHE A 215 11.39 21.10 12.43
CA PHE A 215 10.35 20.30 11.78
C PHE A 215 8.95 20.56 12.37
N ASP A 216 8.86 20.71 13.69
CA ASP A 216 7.59 20.91 14.38
C ASP A 216 7.07 22.36 14.24
N ASN A 217 7.95 23.35 14.28
CA ASN A 217 7.58 24.77 14.39
C ASN A 217 7.76 25.56 13.09
N PHE A 218 8.65 25.12 12.20
CA PHE A 218 8.97 25.81 10.95
C PHE A 218 8.76 24.93 9.70
N PRO A 219 7.53 24.43 9.45
CA PRO A 219 7.27 23.48 8.36
C PRO A 219 7.51 24.06 6.97
N ARG A 220 7.59 25.41 6.85
CA ARG A 220 7.89 26.13 5.61
C ARG A 220 9.33 26.64 5.53
N GLY A 221 10.18 26.24 6.45
CA GLY A 221 11.54 26.76 6.62
C GLY A 221 11.61 27.99 7.52
N THR A 222 12.83 28.37 7.92
CA THR A 222 13.11 29.51 8.84
C THR A 222 13.25 30.84 8.11
N GLY A 223 13.12 30.87 6.78
CA GLY A 223 13.15 32.09 6.00
C GLY A 223 11.87 32.90 6.13
N PHE A 224 12.00 34.19 6.15
CA PHE A 224 10.86 35.10 6.01
C PHE A 224 10.58 35.35 4.52
N ALA A 225 9.31 35.56 4.16
CA ALA A 225 9.00 36.15 2.87
C ALA A 225 9.70 37.52 2.76
N SER A 226 10.09 37.90 1.54
CA SER A 226 10.70 39.22 1.35
C SER A 226 9.76 40.31 1.93
N LEU A 227 10.21 40.88 3.02
CA LEU A 227 9.52 42.01 3.66
C LEU A 227 10.00 43.27 2.97
N SER A 228 9.08 44.07 2.40
CA SER A 228 9.36 45.44 2.02
C SER A 228 8.89 46.31 3.17
N ALA A 229 9.80 47.11 3.74
CA ALA A 229 9.41 48.13 4.68
C ALA A 229 8.51 49.17 3.96
N PRO A 230 7.41 49.58 4.55
CA PRO A 230 6.66 50.69 4.00
C PRO A 230 7.56 51.93 3.89
N PRO A 231 7.34 52.83 2.92
CA PRO A 231 8.14 54.02 2.81
C PRO A 231 8.00 54.86 4.09
N ILE A 232 9.14 55.30 4.61
CA ILE A 232 9.16 56.16 5.80
C ILE A 232 8.45 57.49 5.42
N THR A 233 7.37 57.79 6.12
CA THR A 233 6.67 59.08 5.92
C THR A 233 7.49 60.13 6.68
N THR A 234 8.20 60.97 5.95
CA THR A 234 9.08 62.02 6.51
C THR A 234 8.31 63.25 6.99
N ASP A 235 7.02 63.37 6.70
CA ASP A 235 6.18 64.54 7.01
C ASP A 235 5.28 64.35 8.24
N LEU A 236 5.78 63.61 9.24
CA LEU A 236 5.08 63.53 10.53
C LEU A 236 5.28 64.85 11.28
N PRO A 237 4.19 65.50 11.76
CA PRO A 237 4.32 66.72 12.54
C PRO A 237 5.07 66.41 13.85
N LEU A 238 6.03 67.27 14.18
CA LEU A 238 6.74 67.18 15.47
C LEU A 238 5.77 67.52 16.61
N ALA A 239 5.58 66.55 17.49
CA ALA A 239 4.83 66.78 18.73
C ALA A 239 5.60 67.65 19.69
N THR A 240 4.99 68.71 20.21
CA THR A 240 5.57 69.64 21.19
C THR A 240 5.42 69.10 22.61
N VAL A 241 5.75 67.81 22.80
CA VAL A 241 5.66 67.12 24.11
C VAL A 241 7.03 66.66 24.57
N ARG A 242 7.21 66.63 25.88
CA ARG A 242 8.39 66.00 26.46
C ARG A 242 8.10 64.53 26.62
N ALA A 243 8.87 63.70 25.90
CA ALA A 243 8.79 62.27 26.03
C ALA A 243 9.98 61.76 26.84
N PHE A 244 9.77 60.67 27.58
CA PHE A 244 10.82 59.95 28.32
C PHE A 244 10.59 58.44 28.18
N SER A 245 11.65 57.69 28.10
CA SER A 245 11.62 56.23 28.15
C SER A 245 11.92 55.75 29.55
N VAL A 246 11.51 54.55 29.88
CA VAL A 246 11.80 53.86 31.13
C VAL A 246 12.68 52.64 30.82
N ASP A 247 13.86 52.92 30.29
CA ASP A 247 14.81 51.90 29.85
C ASP A 247 15.99 51.79 30.84
N ASP A 248 16.69 50.66 30.81
CA ASP A 248 17.96 50.49 31.52
C ASP A 248 19.01 51.36 30.83
N SER A 249 19.96 51.89 31.62
CA SER A 249 21.08 52.70 31.16
C SER A 249 21.96 52.02 30.09
N ALA A 250 21.89 50.71 29.98
CA ALA A 250 22.59 49.88 28.96
C ALA A 250 21.76 49.64 27.68
N THR A 251 20.49 50.05 27.63
CA THR A 251 19.63 49.87 26.48
C THR A 251 20.08 50.76 25.33
N THR A 252 20.36 50.18 24.19
CA THR A 252 20.78 50.86 22.96
C THR A 252 19.62 51.11 21.97
N GLU A 253 18.54 50.39 22.12
CA GLU A 253 17.33 50.46 21.27
C GLU A 253 16.15 50.91 22.14
N ILE A 254 15.68 52.16 21.95
CA ILE A 254 14.53 52.70 22.67
C ILE A 254 13.36 52.64 21.73
N ASP A 255 12.37 51.80 22.03
CA ASP A 255 11.24 51.47 21.17
C ASP A 255 9.90 52.00 21.70
N ASP A 256 9.86 52.46 22.97
CA ASP A 256 8.69 53.12 23.54
C ASP A 256 9.05 54.41 24.30
N ALA A 257 8.11 55.33 24.34
CA ALA A 257 8.28 56.60 25.11
C ALA A 257 6.94 57.03 25.68
N LEU A 258 6.99 57.54 26.88
CA LEU A 258 5.84 58.08 27.59
C LEU A 258 5.90 59.63 27.59
N SER A 259 4.78 60.26 27.35
CA SER A 259 4.63 61.70 27.50
C SER A 259 3.41 62.01 28.35
N VAL A 260 3.51 63.04 29.16
CA VAL A 260 2.38 63.54 29.96
C VAL A 260 2.07 64.98 29.54
N GLN A 261 0.84 65.20 29.11
CA GLN A 261 0.35 66.52 28.74
C GLN A 261 -0.86 66.88 29.60
N GLY A 262 -0.79 68.05 30.27
CA GLY A 262 -1.93 68.57 30.99
C GLY A 262 -3.00 69.12 30.04
N LEU A 263 -4.17 68.58 30.13
CA LEU A 263 -5.37 68.98 29.31
C LEU A 263 -6.16 70.05 30.07
N GLY A 264 -5.61 71.25 30.28
CA GLY A 264 -6.36 72.35 30.85
C GLY A 264 -7.18 72.03 32.11
N SER A 265 -8.28 72.66 32.38
CA SER A 265 -9.16 72.44 33.55
C SER A 265 -10.08 71.23 33.36
N GLY A 266 -9.55 70.07 33.19
CA GLY A 266 -10.26 68.83 33.11
C GLY A 266 -9.33 67.64 33.12
N THR A 267 -9.27 66.95 34.22
CA THR A 267 -8.63 65.63 34.34
C THR A 267 -9.47 64.59 33.68
#